data_5ea596f312de4c020677f6510b0f6716
#
_entry.id   5ea596f312de4c020677f6510b0f6716
#
_cell.length_a   1.000
_cell.length_b   1.000
_cell.length_c   1.000
_cell.angle_alpha   90.00
_cell.angle_beta   90.00
_cell.angle_gamma   90.00
#
_symmetry.space_group_name_H-M   'P 1'
#
loop_
_entity.id
_entity.type
_entity.pdbx_description
1 polymer ?
#
loop_
_entity_poly.entity_id
_entity_poly.type
_entity_poly.pdbx_seq_one_letter_code
_entity_poly.pdbx_strand_id
1 'polypeptide(L)'
;MKNYKSIICIAAAVCLLGTAAFCGFRIYHYYAEVDEQTEAFEEIAEMVEQAPTDETVPDDAPVSEGEDVLAKYQELYLQNEDMVGWISIAGTTINYPVMQSGNNPNFYLKHNFEKEYSDLGTPYVQENCDIAESDNLVIYGHHIKGGKMFGALEDYKSKSFYEEHKNIQFDTLTEQAEYEIVAVFKTVAYSSEGFRYYDFVDAENEEDFNSYVGKCKELALYDTGVTAEYGDRLITLSTCEYSAQNGRLVVVAKKVG
;
A
#
# COMPACT_ATOMS: atom_id res chain seq x y z
N MET A 1 -28.03 39.08 39.00
CA MET A 1 -28.12 38.62 37.59
C MET A 1 -26.86 38.86 36.76
N LYS A 2 -26.07 39.92 36.99
CA LYS A 2 -24.81 40.19 36.23
C LYS A 2 -23.71 39.13 36.43
N ASN A 3 -23.53 38.59 37.64
CA ASN A 3 -22.48 37.62 37.96
C ASN A 3 -22.70 36.24 37.34
N TYR A 4 -23.93 35.79 37.12
CA TYR A 4 -24.22 34.52 36.53
C TYR A 4 -23.78 34.41 35.06
N LYS A 5 -24.01 35.44 34.27
CA LYS A 5 -23.51 35.48 32.85
C LYS A 5 -21.98 35.43 32.77
N SER A 6 -21.30 36.12 33.68
CA SER A 6 -19.82 36.10 33.73
C SER A 6 -19.29 34.68 34.09
N ILE A 7 -19.93 34.00 35.02
CA ILE A 7 -19.55 32.63 35.41
C ILE A 7 -19.74 31.66 34.23
N ILE A 8 -20.85 31.77 33.50
CA ILE A 8 -21.09 30.96 32.30
C ILE A 8 -20.03 31.22 31.22
N CYS A 9 -19.69 32.49 30.95
CA CYS A 9 -18.66 32.85 29.98
C CYS A 9 -17.29 32.31 30.38
N ILE A 10 -16.93 32.37 31.66
CA ILE A 10 -15.65 31.82 32.16
C ILE A 10 -15.66 30.28 32.02
N ALA A 11 -16.72 29.61 32.40
CA ALA A 11 -16.84 28.15 32.24
C ALA A 11 -16.74 27.71 30.77
N ALA A 12 -17.40 28.42 29.86
CA ALA A 12 -17.33 28.17 28.42
C ALA A 12 -15.90 28.40 27.88
N ALA A 13 -15.24 29.44 28.31
CA ALA A 13 -13.85 29.70 27.90
C ALA A 13 -12.89 28.62 28.40
N VAL A 14 -13.03 28.13 29.63
CA VAL A 14 -12.23 27.03 30.18
C VAL A 14 -12.48 25.73 29.39
N CYS A 15 -13.74 25.41 29.07
CA CYS A 15 -14.08 24.25 28.24
C CYS A 15 -13.46 24.35 26.84
N LEU A 16 -13.53 25.50 26.18
CA LEU A 16 -12.94 25.71 24.86
C LEU A 16 -11.42 25.59 24.89
N LEU A 17 -10.75 26.14 25.90
CA LEU A 17 -9.30 26.00 26.07
C LEU A 17 -8.91 24.54 26.35
N GLY A 18 -9.67 23.81 27.17
CA GLY A 18 -9.45 22.40 27.43
C GLY A 18 -9.60 21.55 26.15
N THR A 19 -10.65 21.81 25.36
CA THR A 19 -10.85 21.16 24.08
C THR A 19 -9.73 21.45 23.09
N ALA A 20 -9.31 22.72 22.99
CA ALA A 20 -8.20 23.11 22.11
C ALA A 20 -6.88 22.44 22.51
N ALA A 21 -6.57 22.39 23.81
CA ALA A 21 -5.38 21.71 24.33
C ALA A 21 -5.42 20.19 24.03
N PHE A 22 -6.58 19.54 24.23
CA PHE A 22 -6.79 18.12 23.92
C PHE A 22 -6.63 17.84 22.41
N CYS A 23 -7.23 18.67 21.55
CA CYS A 23 -7.07 18.53 20.10
C CYS A 23 -5.60 18.73 19.68
N GLY A 24 -4.92 19.74 20.24
CA GLY A 24 -3.49 19.98 19.97
C GLY A 24 -2.62 18.79 20.38
N PHE A 25 -2.88 18.22 21.57
CA PHE A 25 -2.20 17.03 22.04
C PHE A 25 -2.42 15.81 21.12
N ARG A 26 -3.67 15.56 20.67
CA ARG A 26 -3.99 14.48 19.73
C ARG A 26 -3.31 14.66 18.38
N ILE A 27 -3.28 15.88 17.87
CA ILE A 27 -2.60 16.20 16.61
C ILE A 27 -1.09 15.98 16.75
N TYR A 28 -0.48 16.45 17.84
CA TYR A 28 0.95 16.25 18.10
C TYR A 28 1.30 14.75 18.17
N HIS A 29 0.52 13.96 18.93
CA HIS A 29 0.74 12.51 19.01
C HIS A 29 0.60 11.81 17.67
N TYR A 30 -0.40 12.18 16.87
CA TYR A 30 -0.57 11.61 15.53
C TYR A 30 0.66 11.88 14.64
N TYR A 31 1.18 13.10 14.61
CA TYR A 31 2.36 13.39 13.79
C TYR A 31 3.63 12.75 14.35
N ALA A 32 3.79 12.66 15.66
CA ALA A 32 4.91 11.96 16.28
C ALA A 32 4.90 10.45 15.93
N GLU A 33 3.73 9.79 15.97
CA GLU A 33 3.56 8.42 15.53
C GLU A 33 3.88 8.24 14.04
N VAL A 34 3.40 9.17 13.19
CA VAL A 34 3.71 9.16 11.75
C VAL A 34 5.20 9.25 11.50
N ASP A 35 5.92 10.12 12.21
CA ASP A 35 7.36 10.30 12.04
C ASP A 35 8.13 9.05 12.54
N GLU A 36 7.82 8.54 13.73
CA GLU A 36 8.41 7.32 14.30
C GLU A 36 8.24 6.10 13.37
N GLN A 37 7.03 5.87 12.88
CA GLN A 37 6.76 4.76 11.94
C GLN A 37 7.46 4.95 10.59
N THR A 38 7.61 6.19 10.14
CA THR A 38 8.34 6.46 8.90
C THR A 38 9.81 6.13 9.06
N GLU A 39 10.43 6.55 10.17
CA GLU A 39 11.82 6.22 10.50
C GLU A 39 12.02 4.69 10.58
N ALA A 40 11.09 3.96 11.23
CA ALA A 40 11.15 2.50 11.29
C ALA A 40 11.11 1.85 9.89
N PHE A 41 10.25 2.33 8.97
CA PHE A 41 10.24 1.81 7.60
C PHE A 41 11.49 2.19 6.81
N GLU A 42 12.08 3.36 7.04
CA GLU A 42 13.36 3.75 6.44
C GLU A 42 14.50 2.83 6.93
N GLU A 43 14.55 2.50 8.22
CA GLU A 43 15.51 1.54 8.76
C GLU A 43 15.36 0.14 8.12
N ILE A 44 14.13 -0.36 7.99
CA ILE A 44 13.86 -1.63 7.31
C ILE A 44 14.29 -1.58 5.83
N ALA A 45 14.03 -0.47 5.13
CA ALA A 45 14.44 -0.29 3.74
C ALA A 45 15.98 -0.26 3.60
N GLU A 46 16.68 0.41 4.53
CA GLU A 46 18.15 0.40 4.56
C GLU A 46 18.71 -1.02 4.78
N MET A 47 18.06 -1.86 5.61
CA MET A 47 18.47 -3.26 5.78
C MET A 47 18.37 -4.03 4.46
N VAL A 48 17.30 -3.83 3.68
CA VAL A 48 17.14 -4.46 2.35
C VAL A 48 18.21 -3.98 1.37
N GLU A 49 18.52 -2.68 1.36
CA GLU A 49 19.53 -2.12 0.46
C GLU A 49 20.96 -2.59 0.78
N GLN A 50 21.26 -2.84 2.06
CA GLN A 50 22.57 -3.29 2.53
C GLN A 50 22.71 -4.81 2.53
N ALA A 51 21.63 -5.55 2.37
CA ALA A 51 21.64 -7.00 2.37
C ALA A 51 22.41 -7.58 1.15
N PRO A 52 23.00 -8.78 1.27
CA PRO A 52 23.62 -9.47 0.16
C PRO A 52 22.61 -9.67 -0.99
N THR A 53 23.05 -9.48 -2.22
CA THR A 53 22.27 -9.91 -3.38
C THR A 53 22.51 -11.39 -3.63
N ASP A 54 21.54 -12.10 -4.25
CA ASP A 54 21.65 -13.54 -4.53
C ASP A 54 22.89 -13.90 -5.37
N GLU A 55 23.40 -12.95 -6.17
CA GLU A 55 24.66 -13.10 -6.93
C GLU A 55 25.92 -13.15 -6.04
N THR A 56 25.82 -12.69 -4.77
CA THR A 56 26.96 -12.60 -3.85
C THR A 56 26.96 -13.67 -2.76
N VAL A 57 25.92 -14.51 -2.68
CA VAL A 57 25.86 -15.62 -1.72
C VAL A 57 26.73 -16.77 -2.23
N PRO A 58 27.74 -17.25 -1.46
CA PRO A 58 28.55 -18.39 -1.84
C PRO A 58 27.71 -19.68 -1.96
N ASP A 59 27.99 -20.49 -2.98
CA ASP A 59 27.29 -21.76 -3.29
C ASP A 59 27.37 -22.81 -2.15
N ASP A 60 28.21 -22.58 -1.13
CA ASP A 60 28.45 -23.44 0.06
C ASP A 60 27.85 -22.83 1.34
N ALA A 61 27.02 -21.81 1.29
CA ALA A 61 26.37 -21.27 2.49
C ALA A 61 25.42 -22.33 3.10
N PRO A 62 25.41 -22.49 4.45
CA PRO A 62 24.53 -23.48 5.06
C PRO A 62 23.07 -23.11 4.78
N VAL A 63 22.37 -24.02 4.13
CA VAL A 63 20.94 -23.93 3.81
C VAL A 63 20.14 -23.85 5.12
N SER A 64 19.47 -22.73 5.37
CA SER A 64 18.62 -22.53 6.55
C SER A 64 17.13 -22.74 6.21
N GLU A 65 16.30 -22.97 7.21
CA GLU A 65 14.84 -23.01 7.03
C GLU A 65 14.38 -21.71 6.37
N GLY A 66 13.86 -21.77 5.14
CA GLY A 66 13.54 -20.62 4.30
C GLY A 66 14.30 -20.63 2.96
N GLU A 67 14.68 -21.81 2.48
CA GLU A 67 15.57 -22.05 1.32
C GLU A 67 15.21 -21.29 0.03
N ASP A 68 13.96 -20.84 -0.08
CA ASP A 68 13.47 -20.14 -1.28
C ASP A 68 13.36 -18.61 -1.13
N VAL A 69 13.67 -18.05 0.07
CA VAL A 69 13.57 -16.60 0.30
C VAL A 69 14.82 -15.89 -0.21
N LEU A 70 14.63 -14.86 -1.06
CA LEU A 70 15.71 -14.01 -1.55
C LEU A 70 16.57 -13.47 -0.40
N ALA A 71 17.89 -13.55 -0.52
CA ALA A 71 18.86 -13.23 0.53
C ALA A 71 18.58 -11.86 1.19
N LYS A 72 18.20 -10.87 0.39
CA LYS A 72 17.88 -9.50 0.88
C LYS A 72 16.65 -9.41 1.77
N TYR A 73 15.77 -10.42 1.80
CA TYR A 73 14.54 -10.43 2.61
C TYR A 73 14.58 -11.43 3.76
N GLN A 74 15.60 -12.30 3.84
CA GLN A 74 15.67 -13.37 4.85
C GLN A 74 15.59 -12.85 6.28
N GLU A 75 16.34 -11.80 6.61
CA GLU A 75 16.37 -11.23 7.95
C GLU A 75 15.01 -10.65 8.35
N LEU A 76 14.32 -9.97 7.45
CA LEU A 76 13.00 -9.40 7.68
C LEU A 76 11.92 -10.49 7.79
N TYR A 77 11.99 -11.51 6.93
CA TYR A 77 11.08 -12.64 6.99
C TYR A 77 11.18 -13.38 8.33
N LEU A 78 12.39 -13.58 8.87
CA LEU A 78 12.58 -14.16 10.20
C LEU A 78 12.03 -13.29 11.33
N GLN A 79 11.97 -11.96 11.16
CA GLN A 79 11.36 -11.07 12.14
C GLN A 79 9.83 -11.09 12.05
N ASN A 80 9.27 -11.25 10.84
CA ASN A 80 7.84 -11.33 10.63
C ASN A 80 7.49 -12.22 9.42
N GLU A 81 7.08 -13.46 9.69
CA GLU A 81 6.70 -14.46 8.67
C GLU A 81 5.42 -14.10 7.87
N ASP A 82 4.66 -13.08 8.27
CA ASP A 82 3.54 -12.55 7.48
C ASP A 82 4.02 -11.68 6.31
N MET A 83 5.33 -11.39 6.19
CA MET A 83 5.89 -10.70 5.04
C MET A 83 5.79 -11.60 3.80
N VAL A 84 5.26 -11.06 2.71
CA VAL A 84 5.08 -11.79 1.44
C VAL A 84 5.82 -11.15 0.28
N GLY A 85 6.38 -9.95 0.48
CA GLY A 85 7.12 -9.26 -0.56
C GLY A 85 7.52 -7.84 -0.18
N TRP A 86 8.01 -7.12 -1.17
CA TRP A 86 8.48 -5.75 -1.07
C TRP A 86 8.00 -4.92 -2.26
N ILE A 87 7.48 -3.72 -2.01
CA ILE A 87 7.04 -2.82 -3.06
C ILE A 87 7.83 -1.53 -3.06
N SER A 88 8.30 -1.10 -4.22
CA SER A 88 8.94 0.20 -4.38
C SER A 88 8.58 0.85 -5.72
N ILE A 89 8.59 2.19 -5.73
CA ILE A 89 8.42 3.00 -6.95
C ILE A 89 9.53 4.05 -6.95
N ALA A 90 10.44 3.92 -7.89
CA ALA A 90 11.60 4.81 -7.99
C ALA A 90 11.19 6.29 -8.10
N GLY A 91 11.85 7.15 -7.34
CA GLY A 91 11.56 8.59 -7.30
C GLY A 91 10.35 8.98 -6.45
N THR A 92 9.77 8.03 -5.71
CA THR A 92 8.68 8.27 -4.75
C THR A 92 9.07 7.81 -3.35
N THR A 93 8.18 8.01 -2.39
CA THR A 93 8.32 7.52 -1.01
C THR A 93 7.87 6.06 -0.84
N ILE A 94 7.33 5.42 -1.89
CA ILE A 94 6.87 4.02 -1.81
C ILE A 94 8.09 3.11 -1.84
N ASN A 95 8.42 2.55 -0.67
CA ASN A 95 9.51 1.59 -0.45
C ASN A 95 9.23 0.82 0.85
N TYR A 96 8.37 -0.22 0.78
CA TYR A 96 7.76 -0.84 1.95
C TYR A 96 7.70 -2.36 1.85
N PRO A 97 7.78 -3.08 3.00
CA PRO A 97 7.36 -4.47 3.06
C PRO A 97 5.87 -4.60 2.72
N VAL A 98 5.51 -5.72 2.13
CA VAL A 98 4.11 -6.07 1.86
C VAL A 98 3.78 -7.32 2.65
N MET A 99 2.66 -7.26 3.38
CA MET A 99 2.27 -8.27 4.36
C MET A 99 1.02 -9.04 3.89
N GLN A 100 0.83 -10.25 4.40
CA GLN A 100 -0.44 -10.97 4.29
C GLN A 100 -0.64 -11.82 5.55
N SER A 101 -1.67 -11.50 6.35
CA SER A 101 -2.00 -12.30 7.53
C SER A 101 -2.95 -13.44 7.15
N GLY A 102 -2.52 -14.68 7.34
CA GLY A 102 -3.32 -15.87 6.98
C GLY A 102 -4.59 -16.07 7.81
N ASN A 103 -4.67 -15.49 9.02
CA ASN A 103 -5.74 -15.75 9.98
C ASN A 103 -6.63 -14.53 10.30
N ASN A 104 -6.22 -13.33 9.90
CA ASN A 104 -6.92 -12.10 10.24
C ASN A 104 -6.89 -11.12 9.05
N PRO A 105 -7.87 -11.20 8.14
CA PRO A 105 -8.01 -10.26 7.05
C PRO A 105 -7.92 -8.81 7.54
N ASN A 106 -7.23 -7.97 6.79
CA ASN A 106 -7.02 -6.56 7.14
C ASN A 106 -6.25 -6.30 8.46
N PHE A 107 -5.53 -7.30 9.01
CA PHE A 107 -4.72 -7.10 10.21
C PHE A 107 -3.78 -5.90 10.05
N TYR A 108 -3.03 -5.86 8.95
CA TYR A 108 -2.06 -4.82 8.65
C TYR A 108 -2.68 -3.46 8.24
N LEU A 109 -4.00 -3.37 8.13
CA LEU A 109 -4.69 -2.07 8.04
C LEU A 109 -4.43 -1.19 9.27
N LYS A 110 -4.18 -1.80 10.45
CA LYS A 110 -3.97 -1.11 11.72
C LYS A 110 -2.79 -1.66 12.52
N HIS A 111 -1.84 -2.31 11.87
CA HIS A 111 -0.63 -2.83 12.51
C HIS A 111 0.59 -2.53 11.65
N ASN A 112 1.69 -2.19 12.34
CA ASN A 112 3.00 -2.01 11.72
C ASN A 112 3.68 -3.35 11.42
N PHE A 113 4.92 -3.30 10.94
CA PHE A 113 5.71 -4.49 10.62
C PHE A 113 5.94 -5.38 11.86
N GLU A 114 6.12 -4.80 13.05
CA GLU A 114 6.32 -5.49 14.32
C GLU A 114 5.02 -6.06 14.94
N LYS A 115 3.90 -6.00 14.21
CA LYS A 115 2.56 -6.41 14.67
C LYS A 115 1.99 -5.57 15.80
N GLU A 116 2.55 -4.39 16.04
CA GLU A 116 2.01 -3.43 16.99
C GLU A 116 0.91 -2.58 16.34
N TYR A 117 -0.03 -2.10 17.16
CA TYR A 117 -1.09 -1.22 16.66
C TYR A 117 -0.49 0.08 16.10
N SER A 118 -0.87 0.41 14.87
CA SER A 118 -0.49 1.65 14.20
C SER A 118 -1.62 2.16 13.31
N ASP A 119 -1.91 3.44 13.40
CA ASP A 119 -2.88 4.09 12.50
C ASP A 119 -2.37 4.21 11.05
N LEU A 120 -1.07 4.06 10.82
CA LEU A 120 -0.48 4.03 9.48
C LEU A 120 -0.63 2.67 8.81
N GLY A 121 -0.67 1.59 9.58
CA GLY A 121 -0.65 0.23 9.06
C GLY A 121 0.63 -0.09 8.26
N THR A 122 0.59 -1.19 7.56
CA THR A 122 1.61 -1.62 6.58
C THR A 122 0.91 -2.02 5.29
N PRO A 123 1.46 -1.80 4.09
CA PRO A 123 0.88 -2.32 2.85
C PRO A 123 0.64 -3.83 2.95
N TYR A 124 -0.51 -4.31 2.46
CA TYR A 124 -0.86 -5.72 2.60
C TYR A 124 -1.68 -6.24 1.40
N VAL A 125 -1.50 -7.51 1.11
CA VAL A 125 -2.24 -8.23 0.07
C VAL A 125 -3.60 -8.67 0.59
N GLN A 126 -4.60 -8.61 -0.27
CA GLN A 126 -5.96 -9.09 0.01
C GLN A 126 -5.95 -10.58 0.38
N GLU A 127 -6.80 -10.97 1.33
CA GLU A 127 -6.80 -12.30 1.94
C GLU A 127 -7.05 -13.48 0.98
N ASN A 128 -7.77 -13.25 -0.13
CA ASN A 128 -8.09 -14.28 -1.11
C ASN A 128 -7.12 -14.32 -2.29
N CYS A 129 -6.05 -13.54 -2.27
CA CYS A 129 -4.97 -13.63 -3.25
C CYS A 129 -3.96 -14.70 -2.79
N ASP A 130 -3.58 -15.59 -3.69
CA ASP A 130 -2.41 -16.45 -3.58
C ASP A 130 -1.21 -15.78 -4.24
N ILE A 131 -0.13 -15.59 -3.48
CA ILE A 131 1.06 -14.85 -3.97
C ILE A 131 1.70 -15.53 -5.17
N ALA A 132 1.67 -16.87 -5.22
CA ALA A 132 2.28 -17.64 -6.28
C ALA A 132 1.36 -17.85 -7.50
N GLU A 133 0.05 -17.98 -7.29
CA GLU A 133 -0.86 -18.50 -8.31
C GLU A 133 -1.82 -17.45 -8.89
N SER A 134 -2.25 -16.44 -8.09
CA SER A 134 -3.29 -15.51 -8.53
C SER A 134 -2.88 -14.65 -9.72
N ASP A 135 -3.81 -14.44 -10.64
CA ASP A 135 -3.63 -13.58 -11.83
C ASP A 135 -3.48 -12.10 -11.45
N ASN A 136 -4.06 -11.68 -10.31
CA ASN A 136 -4.02 -10.30 -9.84
C ASN A 136 -3.85 -10.23 -8.31
N LEU A 137 -2.76 -9.64 -7.84
CA LEU A 137 -2.53 -9.37 -6.43
C LEU A 137 -3.06 -7.98 -6.09
N VAL A 138 -4.11 -7.92 -5.27
CA VAL A 138 -4.67 -6.64 -4.79
C VAL A 138 -3.94 -6.22 -3.53
N ILE A 139 -3.22 -5.10 -3.58
CA ILE A 139 -2.38 -4.57 -2.49
C ILE A 139 -3.00 -3.27 -1.97
N TYR A 140 -3.33 -3.25 -0.70
CA TYR A 140 -3.87 -2.09 -0.01
C TYR A 140 -2.80 -1.34 0.77
N GLY A 141 -2.89 -0.03 0.78
CA GLY A 141 -2.06 0.82 1.63
C GLY A 141 -2.79 2.12 1.99
N HIS A 142 -2.52 2.65 3.17
CA HIS A 142 -3.12 3.90 3.61
C HIS A 142 -2.67 5.09 2.78
N HIS A 143 -3.58 6.03 2.57
CA HIS A 143 -3.26 7.36 2.10
C HIS A 143 -2.87 8.24 3.28
N ILE A 144 -1.58 8.44 3.52
CA ILE A 144 -1.07 9.35 4.53
C ILE A 144 -0.60 10.65 3.87
N LYS A 145 -0.94 11.78 4.48
CA LYS A 145 -0.53 13.10 3.99
C LYS A 145 1.00 13.22 3.92
N GLY A 146 1.48 13.95 2.92
CA GLY A 146 2.93 14.09 2.68
C GLY A 146 3.51 12.94 1.86
N GLY A 147 2.66 12.17 1.18
CA GLY A 147 3.07 11.09 0.29
C GLY A 147 3.46 9.80 0.99
N LYS A 148 3.34 9.70 2.32
CA LYS A 148 3.71 8.50 3.08
C LYS A 148 2.74 7.36 2.81
N MET A 149 3.19 6.12 2.97
CA MET A 149 2.48 4.90 2.57
C MET A 149 2.08 4.98 1.07
N PHE A 150 0.83 4.66 0.74
CA PHE A 150 0.31 4.81 -0.62
C PHE A 150 -0.23 6.22 -0.92
N GLY A 151 0.09 7.21 -0.06
CA GLY A 151 -0.23 8.62 -0.31
C GLY A 151 0.43 9.17 -1.58
N ALA A 152 1.63 8.72 -1.94
CA ALA A 152 2.32 9.09 -3.17
C ALA A 152 1.58 8.65 -4.45
N LEU A 153 0.69 7.66 -4.38
CA LEU A 153 -0.14 7.27 -5.54
C LEU A 153 -1.04 8.42 -6.02
N GLU A 154 -1.35 9.41 -5.16
CA GLU A 154 -2.10 10.61 -5.57
C GLU A 154 -1.47 11.35 -6.77
N ASP A 155 -0.15 11.33 -6.87
CA ASP A 155 0.58 12.04 -7.93
C ASP A 155 0.33 11.41 -9.31
N TYR A 156 -0.05 10.12 -9.35
CA TYR A 156 -0.49 9.44 -10.59
C TYR A 156 -1.80 9.97 -11.18
N LYS A 157 -2.51 10.86 -10.51
CA LYS A 157 -3.60 11.62 -11.14
C LYS A 157 -3.08 12.51 -12.27
N SER A 158 -1.78 12.82 -12.28
CA SER A 158 -1.09 13.56 -13.34
C SER A 158 -0.45 12.60 -14.34
N LYS A 159 -0.79 12.77 -15.64
CA LYS A 159 -0.14 12.01 -16.70
C LYS A 159 1.36 12.27 -16.78
N SER A 160 1.82 13.50 -16.49
CA SER A 160 3.25 13.83 -16.49
C SER A 160 4.02 13.07 -15.40
N PHE A 161 3.41 12.88 -14.23
CA PHE A 161 4.01 12.05 -13.19
C PHE A 161 4.10 10.59 -13.62
N TYR A 162 3.05 10.02 -14.20
CA TYR A 162 3.08 8.68 -14.77
C TYR A 162 4.19 8.52 -15.82
N GLU A 163 4.38 9.50 -16.71
CA GLU A 163 5.41 9.43 -17.77
C GLU A 163 6.83 9.32 -17.21
N GLU A 164 7.07 9.82 -16.00
CA GLU A 164 8.35 9.74 -15.27
C GLU A 164 8.46 8.48 -14.39
N HIS A 165 7.30 7.86 -14.00
CA HIS A 165 7.23 6.76 -13.03
C HIS A 165 6.33 5.63 -13.55
N LYS A 166 6.69 5.03 -14.70
CA LYS A 166 5.85 4.02 -15.39
C LYS A 166 5.85 2.67 -14.72
N ASN A 167 6.92 2.36 -13.97
CA ASN A 167 7.20 1.03 -13.47
C ASN A 167 7.11 0.99 -11.95
N ILE A 168 6.61 -0.13 -11.46
CA ILE A 168 6.52 -0.50 -10.06
C ILE A 168 7.39 -1.74 -9.87
N GLN A 169 8.31 -1.72 -8.92
CA GLN A 169 9.00 -2.91 -8.48
C GLN A 169 8.15 -3.58 -7.42
N PHE A 170 7.76 -4.82 -7.64
CA PHE A 170 7.14 -5.66 -6.62
C PHE A 170 7.82 -7.01 -6.61
N ASP A 171 8.62 -7.23 -5.58
CA ASP A 171 9.29 -8.49 -5.34
C ASP A 171 8.43 -9.34 -4.41
N THR A 172 8.24 -10.59 -4.76
CA THR A 172 7.82 -11.61 -3.78
C THR A 172 9.03 -12.03 -2.95
N LEU A 173 8.85 -12.89 -1.98
CA LEU A 173 9.98 -13.43 -1.22
C LEU A 173 10.95 -14.26 -2.08
N THR A 174 10.48 -14.78 -3.23
CA THR A 174 11.22 -15.74 -4.07
C THR A 174 11.59 -15.20 -5.44
N GLU A 175 11.06 -14.04 -5.85
CA GLU A 175 11.24 -13.52 -7.20
C GLU A 175 11.26 -11.98 -7.19
N GLN A 176 12.19 -11.40 -7.93
CA GLN A 176 12.21 -9.96 -8.23
C GLN A 176 11.45 -9.73 -9.54
N ALA A 177 10.51 -8.76 -9.53
CA ALA A 177 9.72 -8.47 -10.71
C ALA A 177 9.38 -6.99 -10.85
N GLU A 178 9.44 -6.52 -12.09
CA GLU A 178 9.00 -5.19 -12.50
C GLU A 178 7.59 -5.28 -13.10
N TYR A 179 6.77 -4.26 -12.84
CA TYR A 179 5.41 -4.15 -13.34
C TYR A 179 5.22 -2.83 -14.05
N GLU A 180 4.70 -2.86 -15.28
CA GLU A 180 4.38 -1.66 -16.07
C GLU A 180 2.92 -1.26 -15.87
N ILE A 181 2.66 0.03 -15.57
CA ILE A 181 1.33 0.54 -15.26
C ILE A 181 0.43 0.50 -16.51
N VAL A 182 -0.68 -0.23 -16.39
CA VAL A 182 -1.72 -0.39 -17.41
C VAL A 182 -2.79 0.70 -17.30
N ALA A 183 -3.25 0.98 -16.07
CA ALA A 183 -4.31 1.95 -15.84
C ALA A 183 -4.21 2.60 -14.46
N VAL A 184 -4.59 3.88 -14.39
CA VAL A 184 -4.80 4.62 -13.14
C VAL A 184 -6.22 5.19 -13.18
N PHE A 185 -7.03 4.86 -12.19
CA PHE A 185 -8.43 5.32 -12.17
C PHE A 185 -8.94 5.58 -10.74
N LYS A 186 -10.08 6.27 -10.68
CA LYS A 186 -10.82 6.49 -9.43
C LYS A 186 -12.12 5.70 -9.45
N THR A 187 -12.46 5.15 -8.30
CA THR A 187 -13.74 4.46 -8.10
C THR A 187 -14.26 4.67 -6.68
N VAL A 188 -15.43 4.14 -6.36
CA VAL A 188 -16.01 4.14 -5.03
C VAL A 188 -16.15 2.71 -4.55
N ALA A 189 -15.53 2.38 -3.42
CA ALA A 189 -15.66 1.06 -2.81
C ALA A 189 -17.00 0.89 -2.09
N TYR A 190 -17.45 -0.35 -1.96
CA TYR A 190 -18.68 -0.72 -1.24
C TYR A 190 -19.96 -0.06 -1.76
N SER A 191 -19.98 0.31 -3.03
CA SER A 191 -21.12 0.92 -3.70
C SER A 191 -21.48 0.14 -4.95
N SER A 192 -22.77 0.05 -5.26
CA SER A 192 -23.25 -0.53 -6.54
C SER A 192 -22.91 0.33 -7.75
N GLU A 193 -22.50 1.58 -7.53
CA GLU A 193 -22.10 2.52 -8.58
C GLU A 193 -20.61 2.46 -8.90
N GLY A 194 -19.80 1.86 -7.99
CA GLY A 194 -18.35 1.77 -8.15
C GLY A 194 -17.91 0.49 -8.84
N PHE A 195 -16.76 0.54 -9.51
CA PHE A 195 -16.13 -0.64 -10.06
C PHE A 195 -15.44 -1.43 -8.94
N ARG A 196 -15.84 -2.68 -8.77
CA ARG A 196 -15.34 -3.59 -7.73
C ARG A 196 -14.08 -4.33 -8.20
N TYR A 197 -13.02 -3.57 -8.45
CA TYR A 197 -11.71 -4.06 -8.92
C TYR A 197 -11.13 -5.17 -8.03
N TYR A 198 -11.47 -5.16 -6.75
CA TYR A 198 -11.01 -6.10 -5.74
C TYR A 198 -11.69 -7.48 -5.78
N ASP A 199 -12.74 -7.64 -6.60
CA ASP A 199 -13.38 -8.94 -6.82
C ASP A 199 -12.61 -9.78 -7.85
N PHE A 200 -11.78 -9.15 -8.69
CA PHE A 200 -10.97 -9.82 -9.68
C PHE A 200 -9.60 -10.21 -9.09
N VAL A 201 -9.43 -11.47 -8.79
CA VAL A 201 -8.20 -12.09 -8.30
C VAL A 201 -7.69 -13.10 -9.31
N ASP A 202 -8.55 -14.02 -9.74
CA ASP A 202 -8.26 -15.05 -10.75
C ASP A 202 -9.31 -14.96 -11.86
N ALA A 203 -8.86 -15.07 -13.10
CA ALA A 203 -9.74 -15.08 -14.26
C ALA A 203 -10.32 -16.47 -14.49
N GLU A 204 -11.63 -16.58 -14.67
CA GLU A 204 -12.26 -17.83 -15.06
C GLU A 204 -11.85 -18.25 -16.48
N ASN A 205 -11.56 -17.28 -17.34
CA ASN A 205 -11.17 -17.47 -18.74
C ASN A 205 -10.66 -16.14 -19.35
N GLU A 206 -10.23 -16.19 -20.61
CA GLU A 206 -9.72 -15.03 -21.35
C GLU A 206 -10.75 -13.87 -21.46
N GLU A 207 -12.04 -14.16 -21.62
CA GLU A 207 -13.08 -13.12 -21.72
C GLU A 207 -13.21 -12.34 -20.40
N ASP A 208 -13.14 -13.04 -19.26
CA ASP A 208 -13.20 -12.44 -17.93
C ASP A 208 -11.98 -11.55 -17.68
N PHE A 209 -10.77 -12.04 -17.98
CA PHE A 209 -9.53 -11.24 -17.88
C PHE A 209 -9.60 -9.98 -18.75
N ASN A 210 -9.97 -10.14 -20.02
CA ASN A 210 -10.07 -9.04 -20.96
C ASN A 210 -11.15 -8.03 -20.55
N SER A 211 -12.25 -8.49 -19.95
CA SER A 211 -13.32 -7.65 -19.42
C SER A 211 -12.81 -6.78 -18.26
N TYR A 212 -12.05 -7.38 -17.32
CA TYR A 212 -11.43 -6.65 -16.23
C TYR A 212 -10.46 -5.58 -16.72
N VAL A 213 -9.49 -5.95 -17.56
CA VAL A 213 -8.50 -5.02 -18.12
C VAL A 213 -9.19 -3.93 -18.96
N GLY A 214 -10.16 -4.29 -19.78
CA GLY A 214 -10.96 -3.35 -20.56
C GLY A 214 -11.69 -2.34 -19.67
N LYS A 215 -12.25 -2.77 -18.55
CA LYS A 215 -12.93 -1.89 -17.59
C LYS A 215 -11.96 -0.96 -16.87
N CYS A 216 -10.77 -1.45 -16.50
CA CYS A 216 -9.71 -0.59 -15.93
C CYS A 216 -9.31 0.53 -16.91
N LYS A 217 -9.14 0.18 -18.19
CA LYS A 217 -8.77 1.15 -19.24
C LYS A 217 -9.90 2.13 -19.56
N GLU A 218 -11.17 1.70 -19.56
CA GLU A 218 -12.33 2.58 -19.71
C GLU A 218 -12.41 3.67 -18.64
N LEU A 219 -12.08 3.31 -17.40
CA LEU A 219 -12.12 4.20 -16.25
C LEU A 219 -10.85 5.05 -16.10
N ALA A 220 -9.78 4.73 -16.83
CA ALA A 220 -8.47 5.35 -16.68
C ALA A 220 -8.52 6.87 -16.84
N LEU A 221 -7.79 7.59 -15.99
CA LEU A 221 -7.67 9.05 -16.01
C LEU A 221 -6.98 9.54 -17.30
N TYR A 222 -6.16 8.69 -17.91
CA TYR A 222 -5.44 8.94 -19.15
C TYR A 222 -5.05 7.60 -19.80
N ASP A 223 -4.78 7.62 -21.08
CA ASP A 223 -4.25 6.47 -21.80
C ASP A 223 -2.74 6.34 -21.53
N THR A 224 -2.34 5.17 -21.01
CA THR A 224 -0.94 4.79 -20.76
C THR A 224 -0.26 4.24 -22.03
N GLY A 225 -1.03 3.79 -23.03
CA GLY A 225 -0.55 3.05 -24.18
C GLY A 225 -0.23 1.59 -23.89
N VAL A 226 -0.35 1.15 -22.63
CA VAL A 226 -0.07 -0.22 -22.17
C VAL A 226 -1.36 -1.01 -22.06
N THR A 227 -1.30 -2.32 -22.31
CA THR A 227 -2.40 -3.26 -22.08
C THR A 227 -1.85 -4.57 -21.51
N ALA A 228 -2.72 -5.34 -20.87
CA ALA A 228 -2.42 -6.70 -20.43
C ALA A 228 -3.23 -7.70 -21.25
N GLU A 229 -2.69 -8.89 -21.44
CA GLU A 229 -3.29 -10.01 -22.15
C GLU A 229 -3.50 -11.18 -21.18
N TYR A 230 -4.45 -12.08 -21.49
CA TYR A 230 -4.71 -13.24 -20.65
C TYR A 230 -3.46 -14.10 -20.49
N GLY A 231 -3.11 -14.38 -19.24
CA GLY A 231 -1.87 -15.03 -18.83
C GLY A 231 -0.79 -14.05 -18.30
N ASP A 232 -0.97 -12.72 -18.47
CA ASP A 232 -0.15 -11.74 -17.77
C ASP A 232 -0.51 -11.72 -16.27
N ARG A 233 0.48 -11.56 -15.41
CA ARG A 233 0.27 -11.36 -13.98
C ARG A 233 0.12 -9.88 -13.66
N LEU A 234 -0.87 -9.56 -12.84
CA LEU A 234 -1.21 -8.19 -12.46
C LEU A 234 -0.94 -7.93 -10.99
N ILE A 235 -0.63 -6.67 -10.68
CA ILE A 235 -0.81 -6.10 -9.34
C ILE A 235 -1.78 -4.93 -9.42
N THR A 236 -2.60 -4.78 -8.40
CA THR A 236 -3.56 -3.69 -8.25
C THR A 236 -3.33 -2.96 -6.93
N LEU A 237 -2.70 -1.79 -6.98
CA LEU A 237 -2.47 -0.96 -5.80
C LEU A 237 -3.71 -0.11 -5.51
N SER A 238 -4.15 -0.08 -4.27
CA SER A 238 -5.34 0.64 -3.87
C SER A 238 -5.12 1.47 -2.61
N THR A 239 -5.53 2.73 -2.68
CA THR A 239 -5.53 3.64 -1.53
C THR A 239 -6.80 4.48 -1.46
N CYS A 240 -7.04 5.14 -0.32
CA CYS A 240 -8.17 6.05 -0.16
C CYS A 240 -8.00 7.30 -1.03
N GLU A 241 -9.11 7.74 -1.63
CA GLU A 241 -9.22 8.98 -2.38
C GLU A 241 -10.39 9.80 -1.84
N TYR A 242 -10.17 11.08 -1.54
CA TYR A 242 -11.08 11.86 -0.70
C TYR A 242 -12.05 12.76 -1.48
N SER A 243 -12.12 12.67 -2.82
CA SER A 243 -13.09 13.43 -3.61
C SER A 243 -14.52 12.86 -3.52
N ALA A 244 -14.66 11.63 -3.05
CA ALA A 244 -15.95 10.96 -2.84
C ALA A 244 -15.95 10.18 -1.52
N GLN A 245 -17.15 9.91 -0.98
CA GLN A 245 -17.27 9.00 0.16
C GLN A 245 -16.86 7.58 -0.28
N ASN A 246 -15.99 6.93 0.49
CA ASN A 246 -15.38 5.64 0.15
C ASN A 246 -14.62 5.63 -1.20
N GLY A 247 -14.14 6.80 -1.63
CA GLY A 247 -13.34 6.92 -2.85
C GLY A 247 -12.05 6.12 -2.77
N ARG A 248 -11.64 5.57 -3.91
CA ARG A 248 -10.37 4.85 -4.09
C ARG A 248 -9.65 5.38 -5.30
N LEU A 249 -8.35 5.53 -5.17
CA LEU A 249 -7.41 5.63 -6.27
C LEU A 249 -6.80 4.25 -6.47
N VAL A 250 -6.82 3.78 -7.70
CA VAL A 250 -6.38 2.44 -8.08
C VAL A 250 -5.36 2.56 -9.19
N VAL A 251 -4.25 1.83 -9.05
CA VAL A 251 -3.19 1.69 -10.05
C VAL A 251 -3.07 0.21 -10.38
N VAL A 252 -3.33 -0.14 -11.63
CA VAL A 252 -3.19 -1.51 -12.13
C VAL A 252 -1.95 -1.60 -12.99
N ALA A 253 -1.09 -2.56 -12.73
CA ALA A 253 0.12 -2.80 -13.48
C ALA A 253 0.28 -4.28 -13.84
N LYS A 254 0.94 -4.57 -14.96
CA LYS A 254 1.23 -5.93 -15.40
C LYS A 254 2.71 -6.24 -15.22
N LYS A 255 3.03 -7.47 -14.90
CA LYS A 255 4.38 -7.97 -14.83
C LYS A 255 5.07 -7.87 -16.19
N VAL A 256 6.33 -7.43 -16.22
CA VAL A 256 7.16 -7.34 -17.41
C VAL A 256 8.46 -8.11 -17.17
N GLY A 257 8.89 -8.90 -18.14
CA GLY A 257 10.15 -9.69 -18.11
C GLY A 257 9.92 -11.16 -17.94
#